data_5de08cdee1e8fbbf25d6b4cbe9f82d6b
#
_entry.id   5de08cdee1e8fbbf25d6b4cbe9f82d6b
#
_cell.length_a   1.000
_cell.length_b   1.000
_cell.length_c   1.000
_cell.angle_alpha   90.00
_cell.angle_beta   90.00
_cell.angle_gamma   90.00
#
_symmetry.space_group_name_H-M   'P 1'
#
loop_
_entity.id
_entity.type
_entity.pdbx_description
1 polymer ?
#
loop_
_entity_poly.entity_id
_entity_poly.type
_entity_poly.pdbx_seq_one_letter_code
_entity_poly.pdbx_strand_id
1 'polypeptide(L)'
;MKRRLTALVISFLLGLLLFHFRIPIPFMLSGIVSASVLKFFIWTDMRWPLLWRNLGLLAAGYGIGRSFTHETLVQMSQHVAGVFGASFVAIGISLLVAWFTYKHTFANLLSCIMGMLPGGLNQMMLMADEDPRADANVVVMQQTIRLFGVVISVPFLVIHLLGASVVPQGLLAPVGDNTGLTWLLMIPVAGIGSVVAKKLKVPTAALIGPIMATAAFSIICNVNLQKPPPILMNLAQLNIGLYMGCMLDKERLLRTRVLLPYAIIGTLLLIGGSIAVAEILVRHYGIPIVTAFLAMAPGGMTEMCLAGMSMGADVSIILTYQIVRLLMMNLTVPFFIRRYFDDSYTG
;
A
#
# COMPACT_ATOMS: atom_id res chain seq x y z
N MET A 1 2.52 -9.00 26.77
CA MET A 1 3.83 -9.25 26.15
C MET A 1 3.88 -10.64 25.48
N LYS A 2 3.56 -11.73 26.18
CA LYS A 2 3.56 -13.12 25.64
C LYS A 2 2.82 -13.27 24.31
N ARG A 3 1.55 -12.81 24.20
CA ARG A 3 0.73 -12.91 22.96
C ARG A 3 1.39 -12.28 21.72
N ARG A 4 2.05 -11.12 21.89
CA ARG A 4 2.75 -10.44 20.79
C ARG A 4 4.00 -11.20 20.34
N LEU A 5 4.75 -11.75 21.30
CA LEU A 5 5.90 -12.58 21.01
C LEU A 5 5.51 -13.84 20.24
N THR A 6 4.44 -14.53 20.70
CA THR A 6 3.92 -15.71 20.01
C THR A 6 3.49 -15.37 18.57
N ALA A 7 2.78 -14.24 18.37
CA ALA A 7 2.38 -13.81 17.04
C ALA A 7 3.59 -13.54 16.14
N LEU A 8 4.63 -12.90 16.68
CA LEU A 8 5.87 -12.63 15.94
C LEU A 8 6.58 -13.92 15.53
N VAL A 9 6.70 -14.89 16.44
CA VAL A 9 7.34 -16.18 16.16
C VAL A 9 6.54 -16.96 15.10
N ILE A 10 5.23 -17.07 15.25
CA ILE A 10 4.36 -17.78 14.27
C ILE A 10 4.47 -17.11 12.91
N SER A 11 4.39 -15.76 12.85
CA SER A 11 4.50 -15.03 11.60
C SER A 11 5.87 -15.19 10.96
N PHE A 12 6.94 -15.20 11.75
CA PHE A 12 8.29 -15.40 11.25
C PHE A 12 8.49 -16.80 10.66
N LEU A 13 8.01 -17.83 11.35
CA LEU A 13 8.08 -19.22 10.86
C LEU A 13 7.27 -19.41 9.58
N LEU A 14 6.04 -18.85 9.53
CA LEU A 14 5.25 -18.85 8.30
C LEU A 14 5.93 -18.04 7.19
N GLY A 15 6.60 -16.94 7.54
CA GLY A 15 7.38 -16.15 6.59
C GLY A 15 8.54 -16.94 5.97
N LEU A 16 9.25 -17.73 6.76
CA LEU A 16 10.29 -18.64 6.27
C LEU A 16 9.72 -19.69 5.31
N LEU A 17 8.55 -20.24 5.63
CA LEU A 17 7.85 -21.21 4.77
C LEU A 17 7.49 -20.56 3.43
N LEU A 18 6.85 -19.39 3.44
CA LEU A 18 6.49 -18.66 2.22
C LEU A 18 7.73 -18.24 1.41
N PHE A 19 8.82 -17.88 2.09
CA PHE A 19 10.11 -17.57 1.47
C PHE A 19 10.68 -18.80 0.74
N HIS A 20 10.58 -19.98 1.33
CA HIS A 20 10.99 -21.23 0.68
C HIS A 20 10.23 -21.49 -0.62
N PHE A 21 8.93 -21.18 -0.65
CA PHE A 21 8.09 -21.28 -1.86
C PHE A 21 8.26 -20.10 -2.84
N ARG A 22 9.23 -19.22 -2.61
CA ARG A 22 9.52 -18.05 -3.46
C ARG A 22 8.31 -17.13 -3.66
N ILE A 23 7.45 -17.03 -2.65
CA ILE A 23 6.32 -16.10 -2.66
C ILE A 23 6.85 -14.69 -2.45
N PRO A 24 6.44 -13.68 -3.26
CA PRO A 24 6.87 -12.29 -3.06
C PRO A 24 6.37 -11.72 -1.74
N ILE A 25 7.16 -10.83 -1.14
CA ILE A 25 6.88 -10.20 0.16
C ILE A 25 6.44 -11.21 1.25
N PRO A 26 7.17 -12.32 1.43
CA PRO A 26 6.71 -13.45 2.22
C PRO A 26 6.48 -13.09 3.69
N PHE A 27 7.33 -12.23 4.27
CA PHE A 27 7.22 -11.81 5.67
C PHE A 27 6.04 -10.85 5.89
N MET A 28 5.67 -10.05 4.90
CA MET A 28 4.48 -9.21 5.00
C MET A 28 3.21 -10.05 4.92
N LEU A 29 3.12 -10.96 3.97
CA LEU A 29 1.98 -11.86 3.84
C LEU A 29 1.80 -12.75 5.07
N SER A 30 2.89 -13.32 5.58
CA SER A 30 2.86 -14.13 6.80
C SER A 30 2.39 -13.33 8.01
N GLY A 31 2.84 -12.08 8.15
CA GLY A 31 2.39 -11.17 9.20
C GLY A 31 0.89 -10.90 9.11
N ILE A 32 0.38 -10.59 7.91
CA ILE A 32 -1.04 -10.35 7.65
C ILE A 32 -1.86 -11.59 8.02
N VAL A 33 -1.53 -12.75 7.45
CA VAL A 33 -2.29 -14.00 7.65
C VAL A 33 -2.27 -14.43 9.11
N SER A 34 -1.09 -14.49 9.73
CA SER A 34 -0.95 -14.92 11.13
C SER A 34 -1.69 -14.00 12.08
N ALA A 35 -1.53 -12.67 11.94
CA ALA A 35 -2.21 -11.73 12.83
C ALA A 35 -3.73 -11.75 12.63
N SER A 36 -4.21 -11.88 11.38
CA SER A 36 -5.64 -12.00 11.09
C SER A 36 -6.23 -13.26 11.70
N VAL A 37 -5.58 -14.41 11.51
CA VAL A 37 -6.05 -15.70 12.07
C VAL A 37 -6.03 -15.66 13.59
N LEU A 38 -4.93 -15.21 14.20
CA LEU A 38 -4.82 -15.13 15.65
C LEU A 38 -5.86 -14.18 16.25
N LYS A 39 -6.10 -13.03 15.64
CA LYS A 39 -7.09 -12.06 16.09
C LYS A 39 -8.51 -12.57 15.90
N PHE A 40 -8.80 -13.24 14.79
CA PHE A 40 -10.14 -13.70 14.45
C PHE A 40 -10.59 -14.89 15.30
N PHE A 41 -9.68 -15.83 15.60
CA PHE A 41 -10.04 -17.10 16.24
C PHE A 41 -9.57 -17.24 17.69
N ILE A 42 -8.46 -16.56 18.09
CA ILE A 42 -7.83 -16.84 19.39
C ILE A 42 -7.82 -15.60 20.29
N TRP A 43 -7.38 -14.43 19.79
CA TRP A 43 -7.16 -13.23 20.59
C TRP A 43 -7.85 -12.01 19.97
N THR A 44 -9.15 -11.87 20.16
CA THR A 44 -9.97 -10.79 19.57
C THR A 44 -9.45 -9.39 19.89
N ASP A 45 -8.83 -9.19 21.06
CA ASP A 45 -8.26 -7.91 21.50
C ASP A 45 -6.82 -7.66 21.03
N MET A 46 -6.28 -8.50 20.14
CA MET A 46 -4.90 -8.37 19.70
C MET A 46 -4.69 -7.06 18.96
N ARG A 47 -3.70 -6.28 19.44
CA ARG A 47 -3.25 -5.03 18.82
C ARG A 47 -1.74 -5.05 18.63
N TRP A 48 -1.30 -4.70 17.42
CA TRP A 48 0.12 -4.51 17.16
C TRP A 48 0.54 -3.06 17.43
N PRO A 49 1.66 -2.81 18.13
CA PRO A 49 2.07 -1.44 18.48
C PRO A 49 2.38 -0.61 17.24
N LEU A 50 1.86 0.63 17.20
CA LEU A 50 2.09 1.57 16.12
C LEU A 50 3.59 1.90 15.93
N LEU A 51 4.35 1.89 17.04
CA LEU A 51 5.80 2.12 16.99
C LEU A 51 6.51 1.09 16.11
N TRP A 52 6.23 -0.20 16.27
CA TRP A 52 6.85 -1.27 15.49
C TRP A 52 6.50 -1.17 14.00
N ARG A 53 5.25 -0.84 13.68
CA ARG A 53 4.83 -0.55 12.31
C ARG A 53 5.61 0.65 11.75
N ASN A 54 5.73 1.74 12.50
CA ASN A 54 6.41 2.96 12.03
C ASN A 54 7.91 2.73 11.83
N LEU A 55 8.56 1.92 12.67
CA LEU A 55 9.94 1.49 12.45
C LEU A 55 10.08 0.65 11.17
N GLY A 56 9.12 -0.24 10.92
CA GLY A 56 9.05 -0.98 9.65
C GLY A 56 8.88 -0.04 8.45
N LEU A 57 7.98 0.96 8.55
CA LEU A 57 7.78 1.95 7.49
C LEU A 57 9.02 2.83 7.26
N LEU A 58 9.76 3.16 8.31
CA LEU A 58 11.01 3.91 8.22
C LEU A 58 12.07 3.11 7.42
N ALA A 59 12.25 1.83 7.74
CA ALA A 59 13.18 0.96 7.02
C ALA A 59 12.75 0.75 5.56
N ALA A 60 11.45 0.50 5.32
CA ALA A 60 10.90 0.41 3.97
C ALA A 60 11.07 1.71 3.19
N GLY A 61 10.80 2.86 3.84
CA GLY A 61 10.96 4.17 3.24
C GLY A 61 12.40 4.49 2.84
N TYR A 62 13.38 4.11 3.65
CA TYR A 62 14.80 4.17 3.26
C TYR A 62 15.07 3.29 2.03
N GLY A 63 14.61 2.03 2.05
CA GLY A 63 14.80 1.10 0.95
C GLY A 63 14.19 1.60 -0.37
N ILE A 64 13.02 2.24 -0.31
CA ILE A 64 12.34 2.84 -1.46
C ILE A 64 13.03 4.13 -1.90
N GLY A 65 13.34 5.03 -0.96
CA GLY A 65 13.91 6.36 -1.23
C GLY A 65 15.28 6.30 -1.93
N ARG A 66 16.08 5.27 -1.63
CA ARG A 66 17.36 5.06 -2.31
C ARG A 66 17.25 4.73 -3.82
N SER A 67 16.07 4.30 -4.28
CA SER A 67 15.84 4.04 -5.71
C SER A 67 15.68 5.32 -6.54
N PHE A 68 15.56 6.47 -5.88
CA PHE A 68 15.48 7.76 -6.55
C PHE A 68 16.87 8.30 -6.86
N THR A 69 17.15 8.41 -8.14
CA THR A 69 18.38 9.02 -8.68
C THR A 69 18.00 10.22 -9.54
N HIS A 70 18.98 11.02 -9.95
CA HIS A 70 18.74 12.11 -10.88
C HIS A 70 18.14 11.62 -12.21
N GLU A 71 18.59 10.46 -12.70
CA GLU A 71 18.06 9.83 -13.92
C GLU A 71 16.59 9.47 -13.79
N THR A 72 16.18 8.88 -12.64
CA THR A 72 14.78 8.53 -12.41
C THR A 72 13.88 9.76 -12.34
N LEU A 73 14.36 10.90 -11.82
CA LEU A 73 13.59 12.15 -11.83
C LEU A 73 13.36 12.66 -13.26
N VAL A 74 14.37 12.59 -14.13
CA VAL A 74 14.24 12.99 -15.55
C VAL A 74 13.24 12.09 -16.26
N GLN A 75 13.33 10.77 -16.06
CA GLN A 75 12.36 9.82 -16.61
C GLN A 75 10.93 10.09 -16.12
N MET A 76 10.76 10.35 -14.81
CA MET A 76 9.46 10.69 -14.24
C MET A 76 8.85 11.94 -14.86
N SER A 77 9.64 12.94 -15.18
CA SER A 77 9.15 14.17 -15.81
C SER A 77 8.53 13.92 -17.20
N GLN A 78 9.00 12.90 -17.92
CA GLN A 78 8.45 12.48 -19.22
C GLN A 78 7.10 11.75 -19.09
N HIS A 79 6.81 11.20 -17.91
CA HIS A 79 5.59 10.43 -17.66
C HIS A 79 4.47 11.23 -16.96
N VAL A 80 4.64 12.54 -16.75
CA VAL A 80 3.69 13.37 -15.98
C VAL A 80 2.26 13.27 -16.54
N ALA A 81 2.08 13.41 -17.85
CA ALA A 81 0.76 13.28 -18.45
C ALA A 81 0.13 11.89 -18.25
N GLY A 82 0.95 10.82 -18.35
CA GLY A 82 0.54 9.45 -18.08
C GLY A 82 0.12 9.24 -16.63
N VAL A 83 0.86 9.81 -15.69
CA VAL A 83 0.57 9.70 -14.26
C VAL A 83 -0.78 10.31 -13.91
N PHE A 84 -1.05 11.53 -14.39
CA PHE A 84 -2.34 12.21 -14.17
C PHE A 84 -3.47 11.49 -14.91
N GLY A 85 -3.28 11.17 -16.20
CA GLY A 85 -4.28 10.49 -17.01
C GLY A 85 -4.69 9.13 -16.43
N ALA A 86 -3.70 8.29 -16.08
CA ALA A 86 -3.93 6.99 -15.46
C ALA A 86 -4.62 7.12 -14.08
N SER A 87 -4.26 8.15 -13.30
CA SER A 87 -4.92 8.41 -12.02
C SER A 87 -6.38 8.80 -12.19
N PHE A 88 -6.73 9.63 -13.18
CA PHE A 88 -8.13 9.95 -13.50
C PHE A 88 -8.91 8.71 -13.94
N VAL A 89 -8.33 7.88 -14.79
CA VAL A 89 -8.97 6.61 -15.22
C VAL A 89 -9.19 5.68 -14.01
N ALA A 90 -8.20 5.55 -13.12
CA ALA A 90 -8.33 4.74 -11.90
C ALA A 90 -9.44 5.25 -10.97
N ILE A 91 -9.58 6.59 -10.81
CA ILE A 91 -10.69 7.20 -10.07
C ILE A 91 -12.02 6.87 -10.76
N GLY A 92 -12.12 7.03 -12.08
CA GLY A 92 -13.30 6.68 -12.85
C GLY A 92 -13.73 5.23 -12.68
N ILE A 93 -12.81 4.28 -12.79
CA ILE A 93 -13.06 2.86 -12.54
C ILE A 93 -13.57 2.64 -11.11
N SER A 94 -12.94 3.29 -10.11
CA SER A 94 -13.36 3.18 -8.71
C SER A 94 -14.77 3.71 -8.48
N LEU A 95 -15.15 4.80 -9.13
CA LEU A 95 -16.51 5.36 -9.07
C LEU A 95 -17.54 4.44 -9.74
N LEU A 96 -17.19 3.83 -10.88
CA LEU A 96 -18.06 2.84 -11.54
C LEU A 96 -18.29 1.61 -10.64
N VAL A 97 -17.24 1.10 -9.99
CA VAL A 97 -17.35 -0.02 -9.05
C VAL A 97 -18.17 0.38 -7.81
N ALA A 98 -17.99 1.60 -7.30
CA ALA A 98 -18.80 2.13 -6.20
C ALA A 98 -20.28 2.22 -6.57
N TRP A 99 -20.59 2.72 -7.77
CA TRP A 99 -21.94 2.77 -8.29
C TRP A 99 -22.55 1.38 -8.47
N PHE A 100 -21.80 0.43 -9.00
CA PHE A 100 -22.21 -0.98 -9.08
C PHE A 100 -22.55 -1.54 -7.70
N THR A 101 -21.69 -1.33 -6.71
CA THR A 101 -21.92 -1.78 -5.33
C THR A 101 -23.17 -1.13 -4.72
N TYR A 102 -23.34 0.17 -4.91
CA TYR A 102 -24.54 0.91 -4.47
C TYR A 102 -25.83 0.32 -5.04
N LYS A 103 -25.86 0.01 -6.35
CA LYS A 103 -27.05 -0.53 -7.02
C LYS A 103 -27.47 -1.93 -6.55
N HIS A 104 -26.54 -2.71 -6.04
CA HIS A 104 -26.75 -4.11 -5.67
C HIS A 104 -26.74 -4.37 -4.17
N THR A 105 -26.59 -3.30 -3.34
CA THR A 105 -26.52 -3.43 -1.88
C THR A 105 -27.41 -2.40 -1.20
N PHE A 106 -27.57 -2.55 0.11
CA PHE A 106 -28.28 -1.57 0.95
C PHE A 106 -27.41 -0.36 1.34
N ALA A 107 -26.11 -0.38 0.99
CA ALA A 107 -25.20 0.70 1.34
C ALA A 107 -25.50 1.96 0.52
N ASN A 108 -25.40 3.13 1.12
CA ASN A 108 -25.60 4.38 0.42
C ASN A 108 -24.43 4.68 -0.53
N LEU A 109 -24.69 5.53 -1.54
CA LEU A 109 -23.70 5.85 -2.58
C LEU A 109 -22.43 6.47 -2.00
N LEU A 110 -22.54 7.35 -1.02
CA LEU A 110 -21.42 8.03 -0.40
C LEU A 110 -20.48 7.03 0.29
N SER A 111 -21.03 6.08 1.06
CA SER A 111 -20.25 5.02 1.70
C SER A 111 -19.59 4.10 0.67
N CYS A 112 -20.28 3.78 -0.43
CA CYS A 112 -19.70 2.98 -1.51
C CYS A 112 -18.52 3.72 -2.21
N ILE A 113 -18.66 5.02 -2.46
CA ILE A 113 -17.59 5.85 -3.02
C ILE A 113 -16.38 5.87 -2.10
N MET A 114 -16.56 6.23 -0.83
CA MET A 114 -15.48 6.25 0.16
C MET A 114 -14.86 4.86 0.38
N GLY A 115 -15.64 3.79 0.26
CA GLY A 115 -15.18 2.41 0.42
C GLY A 115 -14.33 1.91 -0.74
N MET A 116 -14.69 2.24 -1.98
CA MET A 116 -14.04 1.72 -3.19
C MET A 116 -12.87 2.58 -3.68
N LEU A 117 -12.83 3.87 -3.34
CA LEU A 117 -11.72 4.74 -3.71
C LEU A 117 -10.45 4.38 -2.93
N PRO A 118 -9.31 4.11 -3.60
CA PRO A 118 -8.04 3.79 -2.92
C PRO A 118 -7.33 5.05 -2.38
N GLY A 119 -8.04 5.83 -1.55
CA GLY A 119 -7.58 7.09 -0.95
C GLY A 119 -6.88 6.97 0.41
N GLY A 120 -6.61 5.74 0.88
CA GLY A 120 -6.03 5.47 2.19
C GLY A 120 -7.09 5.18 3.26
N LEU A 121 -7.00 3.99 3.87
CA LEU A 121 -8.00 3.49 4.83
C LEU A 121 -8.28 4.49 5.96
N ASN A 122 -7.22 5.02 6.59
CA ASN A 122 -7.39 5.94 7.72
C ASN A 122 -8.07 7.26 7.34
N GLN A 123 -7.79 7.77 6.13
CA GLN A 123 -8.38 9.02 5.65
C GLN A 123 -9.84 8.86 5.29
N MET A 124 -10.17 7.79 4.56
CA MET A 124 -11.55 7.49 4.20
C MET A 124 -12.41 7.17 5.41
N MET A 125 -11.84 6.49 6.41
CA MET A 125 -12.50 6.22 7.68
C MET A 125 -12.77 7.51 8.46
N LEU A 126 -11.77 8.41 8.57
CA LEU A 126 -11.95 9.69 9.25
C LEU A 126 -13.04 10.54 8.58
N MET A 127 -13.01 10.63 7.25
CA MET A 127 -14.04 11.34 6.49
C MET A 127 -15.43 10.73 6.68
N ALA A 128 -15.53 9.39 6.76
CA ALA A 128 -16.81 8.73 7.00
C ALA A 128 -17.30 8.90 8.46
N ASP A 129 -16.39 9.04 9.42
CA ASP A 129 -16.75 9.32 10.83
C ASP A 129 -17.19 10.80 11.01
N GLU A 130 -16.67 11.72 10.18
CA GLU A 130 -17.02 13.15 10.20
C GLU A 130 -18.32 13.47 9.46
N ASP A 131 -18.74 12.64 8.50
CA ASP A 131 -19.95 12.84 7.70
C ASP A 131 -21.08 11.90 8.14
N PRO A 132 -22.14 12.41 8.81
CA PRO A 132 -23.23 11.56 9.32
C PRO A 132 -24.03 10.84 8.22
N ARG A 133 -23.85 11.21 6.95
CA ARG A 133 -24.46 10.56 5.79
C ARG A 133 -23.73 9.28 5.38
N ALA A 134 -22.48 9.10 5.82
CA ALA A 134 -21.68 7.92 5.51
C ALA A 134 -21.76 6.87 6.62
N ASP A 135 -21.85 5.59 6.26
CA ASP A 135 -21.71 4.49 7.21
C ASP A 135 -20.23 4.05 7.28
N ALA A 136 -19.54 4.48 8.34
CA ALA A 136 -18.15 4.15 8.57
C ALA A 136 -17.88 2.64 8.61
N ASN A 137 -18.84 1.80 9.04
CA ASN A 137 -18.65 0.34 9.06
C ASN A 137 -18.58 -0.21 7.64
N VAL A 138 -19.43 0.29 6.74
CA VAL A 138 -19.42 -0.06 5.30
C VAL A 138 -18.09 0.35 4.67
N VAL A 139 -17.66 1.59 4.91
CA VAL A 139 -16.40 2.12 4.37
C VAL A 139 -15.21 1.31 4.85
N VAL A 140 -15.09 1.09 6.16
CA VAL A 140 -13.97 0.31 6.75
C VAL A 140 -13.96 -1.11 6.21
N MET A 141 -15.11 -1.75 6.10
CA MET A 141 -15.22 -3.12 5.59
C MET A 141 -14.75 -3.20 4.13
N GLN A 142 -15.27 -2.35 3.24
CA GLN A 142 -14.89 -2.34 1.83
C GLN A 142 -13.41 -2.03 1.64
N GLN A 143 -12.88 -1.03 2.34
CA GLN A 143 -11.47 -0.67 2.34
C GLN A 143 -10.57 -1.82 2.80
N THR A 144 -10.99 -2.51 3.89
CA THR A 144 -10.23 -3.63 4.45
C THR A 144 -10.21 -4.83 3.48
N ILE A 145 -11.37 -5.24 2.96
CA ILE A 145 -11.47 -6.35 2.01
C ILE A 145 -10.66 -6.06 0.74
N ARG A 146 -10.73 -4.82 0.22
CA ARG A 146 -9.92 -4.42 -0.92
C ARG A 146 -8.42 -4.51 -0.60
N LEU A 147 -7.99 -3.96 0.54
CA LEU A 147 -6.58 -3.97 0.93
C LEU A 147 -6.03 -5.39 1.02
N PHE A 148 -6.73 -6.27 1.74
CA PHE A 148 -6.33 -7.67 1.87
C PHE A 148 -6.40 -8.41 0.53
N GLY A 149 -7.48 -8.22 -0.22
CA GLY A 149 -7.66 -8.81 -1.54
C GLY A 149 -6.52 -8.45 -2.48
N VAL A 150 -6.15 -7.17 -2.54
CA VAL A 150 -5.06 -6.69 -3.41
C VAL A 150 -3.71 -7.21 -2.95
N VAL A 151 -3.40 -7.13 -1.64
CA VAL A 151 -2.08 -7.56 -1.12
C VAL A 151 -1.85 -9.06 -1.33
N ILE A 152 -2.90 -9.87 -1.33
CA ILE A 152 -2.81 -11.31 -1.58
C ILE A 152 -2.80 -11.60 -3.09
N SER A 153 -3.73 -10.98 -3.85
CA SER A 153 -3.95 -11.32 -5.26
C SER A 153 -2.88 -10.73 -6.19
N VAL A 154 -2.43 -9.48 -5.95
CA VAL A 154 -1.51 -8.79 -6.86
C VAL A 154 -0.17 -9.51 -6.99
N PRO A 155 0.53 -9.90 -5.91
CA PRO A 155 1.77 -10.65 -6.04
C PRO A 155 1.60 -11.99 -6.76
N PHE A 156 0.47 -12.66 -6.53
CA PHE A 156 0.14 -13.91 -7.21
C PHE A 156 -0.08 -13.69 -8.72
N LEU A 157 -0.85 -12.66 -9.09
CA LEU A 157 -1.12 -12.32 -10.49
C LEU A 157 0.17 -11.92 -11.23
N VAL A 158 1.05 -11.16 -10.58
CA VAL A 158 2.31 -10.72 -11.19
C VAL A 158 3.19 -11.91 -11.56
N ILE A 159 3.25 -12.94 -10.71
CA ILE A 159 4.04 -14.15 -11.00
C ILE A 159 3.36 -15.01 -12.07
N HIS A 160 2.09 -15.33 -11.89
CA HIS A 160 1.43 -16.38 -12.69
C HIS A 160 0.83 -15.84 -13.99
N LEU A 161 0.38 -14.59 -14.01
CA LEU A 161 -0.24 -13.98 -15.19
C LEU A 161 0.75 -13.15 -16.00
N LEU A 162 1.64 -12.39 -15.32
CA LEU A 162 2.57 -11.49 -15.99
C LEU A 162 3.98 -12.09 -16.13
N GLY A 163 4.20 -13.33 -15.64
CA GLY A 163 5.45 -14.07 -15.82
C GLY A 163 6.66 -13.49 -15.08
N ALA A 164 6.43 -12.64 -14.06
CA ALA A 164 7.53 -12.10 -13.29
C ALA A 164 8.21 -13.18 -12.43
N SER A 165 9.51 -13.07 -12.30
CA SER A 165 10.29 -13.89 -11.36
C SER A 165 10.59 -13.09 -10.09
N VAL A 166 10.50 -13.77 -8.95
CA VAL A 166 10.96 -13.18 -7.69
C VAL A 166 12.48 -13.11 -7.72
N VAL A 167 13.03 -11.91 -7.51
CA VAL A 167 14.47 -11.75 -7.38
C VAL A 167 14.91 -12.43 -6.09
N PRO A 168 15.76 -13.47 -6.14
CA PRO A 168 16.22 -14.16 -4.95
C PRO A 168 17.00 -13.19 -4.05
N GLN A 169 16.37 -12.72 -2.98
CA GLN A 169 17.09 -12.02 -1.92
C GLN A 169 17.41 -13.06 -0.86
N GLY A 170 18.69 -13.42 -0.72
CA GLY A 170 19.10 -14.32 0.35
C GLY A 170 18.66 -13.79 1.70
N LEU A 171 18.19 -14.66 2.59
CA LEU A 171 17.72 -14.27 3.93
C LEU A 171 18.82 -13.52 4.72
N LEU A 172 20.07 -13.92 4.50
CA LEU A 172 21.29 -13.39 5.09
C LEU A 172 22.33 -13.10 3.99
N ALA A 173 21.88 -12.66 2.80
CA ALA A 173 22.82 -12.31 1.74
C ALA A 173 23.82 -11.28 2.30
N PRO A 174 25.12 -11.48 2.11
CA PRO A 174 26.11 -10.50 2.53
C PRO A 174 25.76 -9.17 1.87
N VAL A 175 25.74 -8.12 2.65
CA VAL A 175 25.73 -6.74 2.14
C VAL A 175 26.99 -6.65 1.30
N GLY A 176 26.87 -6.43 -0.04
CA GLY A 176 27.99 -6.48 -0.98
C GLY A 176 29.21 -5.71 -0.50
N ASP A 177 30.37 -5.93 -1.13
CA ASP A 177 31.73 -5.58 -0.71
C ASP A 177 32.02 -4.17 -0.13
N ASN A 178 31.05 -3.28 -0.13
CA ASN A 178 31.08 -1.99 0.57
C ASN A 178 30.31 -2.09 1.91
N THR A 179 30.72 -2.97 2.79
CA THR A 179 30.14 -3.21 4.12
C THR A 179 30.41 -2.08 5.13
N GLY A 180 30.45 -0.85 4.68
CA GLY A 180 30.40 0.28 5.60
C GLY A 180 29.03 0.33 6.30
N LEU A 181 29.03 0.60 7.61
CA LEU A 181 27.83 0.91 8.41
C LEU A 181 27.05 2.14 7.87
N THR A 182 27.29 2.55 6.62
CA THR A 182 26.75 3.77 6.02
C THR A 182 25.21 3.79 5.93
N TRP A 183 24.57 2.62 5.79
CA TRP A 183 23.11 2.54 5.86
C TRP A 183 22.57 2.91 7.26
N LEU A 184 23.37 2.71 8.35
CA LEU A 184 22.99 3.14 9.70
C LEU A 184 22.97 4.67 9.83
N LEU A 185 23.87 5.36 9.13
CA LEU A 185 23.90 6.83 9.10
C LEU A 185 22.67 7.41 8.42
N MET A 186 22.00 6.62 7.58
CA MET A 186 20.75 7.05 6.92
C MET A 186 19.51 6.89 7.79
N ILE A 187 19.56 6.13 8.88
CA ILE A 187 18.44 6.01 9.83
C ILE A 187 18.07 7.38 10.42
N PRO A 188 19.02 8.21 10.91
CA PRO A 188 18.71 9.58 11.32
C PRO A 188 18.10 10.43 10.22
N VAL A 189 18.61 10.36 8.97
CA VAL A 189 18.07 11.11 7.83
C VAL A 189 16.62 10.71 7.57
N ALA A 190 16.33 9.42 7.49
CA ALA A 190 14.98 8.89 7.32
C ALA A 190 14.07 9.26 8.51
N GLY A 191 14.60 9.23 9.74
CA GLY A 191 13.90 9.62 10.95
C GLY A 191 13.53 11.10 10.96
N ILE A 192 14.46 11.99 10.63
CA ILE A 192 14.21 13.43 10.49
C ILE A 192 13.13 13.67 9.42
N GLY A 193 13.24 13.00 8.28
CA GLY A 193 12.22 13.07 7.22
C GLY A 193 10.83 12.69 7.73
N SER A 194 10.72 11.62 8.52
CA SER A 194 9.44 11.22 9.13
C SER A 194 8.87 12.29 10.07
N VAL A 195 9.71 12.91 10.89
CA VAL A 195 9.31 13.98 11.82
C VAL A 195 8.87 15.23 11.06
N VAL A 196 9.63 15.64 10.04
CA VAL A 196 9.31 16.81 9.21
C VAL A 196 7.99 16.59 8.46
N ALA A 197 7.83 15.43 7.81
CA ALA A 197 6.59 15.09 7.10
C ALA A 197 5.37 15.06 8.04
N LYS A 198 5.55 14.59 9.29
CA LYS A 198 4.48 14.63 10.30
C LYS A 198 4.11 16.06 10.69
N LYS A 199 5.08 16.96 10.86
CA LYS A 199 4.83 18.39 11.14
C LYS A 199 4.12 19.09 9.98
N LEU A 200 4.45 18.72 8.75
CA LEU A 200 3.81 19.22 7.52
C LEU A 200 2.44 18.57 7.24
N LYS A 201 1.96 17.69 8.14
CA LYS A 201 0.69 16.96 7.98
C LYS A 201 0.60 16.15 6.69
N VAL A 202 1.74 15.67 6.17
CA VAL A 202 1.78 14.82 4.97
C VAL A 202 1.08 13.49 5.26
N PRO A 203 0.20 13.01 4.35
CA PRO A 203 -0.41 11.68 4.50
C PRO A 203 0.65 10.59 4.62
N THR A 204 0.44 9.60 5.46
CA THR A 204 1.40 8.51 5.70
C THR A 204 2.84 8.98 5.96
N ALA A 205 3.01 10.04 6.74
CA ALA A 205 4.29 10.69 7.03
C ALA A 205 5.42 9.72 7.46
N ALA A 206 5.06 8.62 8.14
CA ALA A 206 6.00 7.60 8.58
C ALA A 206 6.65 6.81 7.40
N LEU A 207 6.07 6.88 6.20
CA LEU A 207 6.62 6.28 4.98
C LEU A 207 7.16 7.36 4.03
N ILE A 208 6.32 8.35 3.68
CA ILE A 208 6.69 9.38 2.70
C ILE A 208 7.86 10.23 3.20
N GLY A 209 7.91 10.55 4.48
CA GLY A 209 9.01 11.30 5.07
C GLY A 209 10.38 10.66 4.88
N PRO A 210 10.58 9.42 5.31
CA PRO A 210 11.80 8.66 5.03
C PRO A 210 12.15 8.56 3.55
N ILE A 211 11.16 8.30 2.68
CA ILE A 211 11.38 8.23 1.23
C ILE A 211 11.93 9.56 0.70
N MET A 212 11.24 10.66 1.00
CA MET A 212 11.62 11.98 0.50
C MET A 212 12.98 12.44 1.03
N ALA A 213 13.24 12.24 2.32
CA ALA A 213 14.53 12.61 2.92
C ALA A 213 15.69 11.79 2.33
N THR A 214 15.49 10.48 2.16
CA THR A 214 16.50 9.59 1.58
C THR A 214 16.74 9.91 0.10
N ALA A 215 15.68 10.13 -0.67
CA ALA A 215 15.75 10.52 -2.08
C ALA A 215 16.46 11.87 -2.24
N ALA A 216 16.06 12.88 -1.46
CA ALA A 216 16.69 14.20 -1.48
C ALA A 216 18.18 14.12 -1.15
N PHE A 217 18.55 13.36 -0.13
CA PHE A 217 19.95 13.16 0.23
C PHE A 217 20.73 12.46 -0.89
N SER A 218 20.19 11.39 -1.48
CA SER A 218 20.82 10.68 -2.60
C SER A 218 21.06 11.58 -3.79
N ILE A 219 20.06 12.41 -4.16
CA ILE A 219 20.13 13.30 -5.33
C ILE A 219 21.06 14.50 -5.08
N ILE A 220 20.94 15.19 -3.93
CA ILE A 220 21.70 16.38 -3.61
C ILE A 220 23.19 16.05 -3.43
N CYS A 221 23.48 14.94 -2.72
CA CYS A 221 24.86 14.52 -2.49
C CYS A 221 25.44 13.69 -3.64
N ASN A 222 24.62 13.34 -4.65
CA ASN A 222 24.98 12.47 -5.78
C ASN A 222 25.64 11.15 -5.32
N VAL A 223 25.06 10.53 -4.27
CA VAL A 223 25.59 9.31 -3.66
C VAL A 223 24.65 8.15 -3.90
N ASN A 224 25.19 7.05 -4.41
CA ASN A 224 24.45 5.79 -4.48
C ASN A 224 24.38 5.15 -3.09
N LEU A 225 23.20 5.21 -2.48
CA LEU A 225 22.96 4.69 -1.14
C LEU A 225 22.98 3.15 -1.13
N GLN A 226 23.59 2.58 -0.12
CA GLN A 226 23.68 1.12 0.05
C GLN A 226 22.30 0.48 0.31
N LYS A 227 22.16 -0.77 -0.12
CA LYS A 227 20.97 -1.58 0.20
C LYS A 227 20.91 -1.86 1.70
N PRO A 228 19.74 -1.69 2.34
CA PRO A 228 19.59 -2.15 3.71
C PRO A 228 19.75 -3.67 3.78
N PRO A 229 20.26 -4.22 4.91
CA PRO A 229 20.36 -5.66 5.08
C PRO A 229 19.02 -6.35 4.83
N PRO A 230 18.99 -7.49 4.11
CA PRO A 230 17.72 -8.20 3.82
C PRO A 230 16.93 -8.53 5.08
N ILE A 231 17.59 -8.90 6.16
CA ILE A 231 16.92 -9.18 7.44
C ILE A 231 16.16 -7.98 7.99
N LEU A 232 16.70 -6.77 7.83
CA LEU A 232 16.01 -5.54 8.25
C LEU A 232 14.74 -5.31 7.43
N MET A 233 14.80 -5.53 6.12
CA MET A 233 13.65 -5.40 5.22
C MET A 233 12.61 -6.49 5.51
N ASN A 234 13.02 -7.71 5.80
CA ASN A 234 12.14 -8.81 6.16
C ASN A 234 11.43 -8.55 7.51
N LEU A 235 12.14 -8.04 8.51
CA LEU A 235 11.55 -7.61 9.77
C LEU A 235 10.63 -6.41 9.61
N ALA A 236 10.97 -5.47 8.74
CA ALA A 236 10.09 -4.35 8.39
C ALA A 236 8.77 -4.84 7.78
N GLN A 237 8.84 -5.71 6.79
CA GLN A 237 7.67 -6.34 6.16
C GLN A 237 6.82 -7.08 7.19
N LEU A 238 7.45 -7.87 8.07
CA LEU A 238 6.75 -8.62 9.11
C LEU A 238 5.97 -7.71 10.07
N ASN A 239 6.59 -6.61 10.53
CA ASN A 239 5.95 -5.66 11.44
C ASN A 239 4.80 -4.89 10.77
N ILE A 240 4.96 -4.51 9.50
CA ILE A 240 3.89 -3.89 8.72
C ILE A 240 2.73 -4.88 8.53
N GLY A 241 3.04 -6.13 8.14
CA GLY A 241 2.04 -7.18 7.95
C GLY A 241 1.28 -7.51 9.24
N LEU A 242 1.96 -7.66 10.37
CA LEU A 242 1.33 -7.89 11.68
C LEU A 242 0.37 -6.76 12.06
N TYR A 243 0.77 -5.52 11.82
CA TYR A 243 -0.10 -4.37 12.08
C TYR A 243 -1.35 -4.42 11.18
N MET A 244 -1.18 -4.67 9.88
CA MET A 244 -2.29 -4.77 8.93
C MET A 244 -3.25 -5.91 9.30
N GLY A 245 -2.73 -7.10 9.60
CA GLY A 245 -3.56 -8.23 10.02
C GLY A 245 -4.37 -7.95 11.28
N CYS A 246 -3.82 -7.14 12.20
CA CYS A 246 -4.55 -6.68 13.38
C CYS A 246 -5.64 -5.63 13.08
N MET A 247 -5.70 -5.04 11.87
CA MET A 247 -6.79 -4.12 11.49
C MET A 247 -8.10 -4.84 11.19
N LEU A 248 -8.05 -6.13 10.86
CA LEU A 248 -9.25 -6.93 10.61
C LEU A 248 -10.11 -7.00 11.88
N ASP A 249 -11.37 -6.54 11.79
CA ASP A 249 -12.33 -6.56 12.89
C ASP A 249 -13.45 -7.55 12.61
N LYS A 250 -13.49 -8.61 13.43
CA LYS A 250 -14.47 -9.70 13.29
C LYS A 250 -15.90 -9.21 13.42
N GLU A 251 -16.19 -8.35 14.40
CA GLU A 251 -17.55 -7.87 14.65
C GLU A 251 -18.04 -7.01 13.48
N ARG A 252 -17.22 -6.10 12.99
CA ARG A 252 -17.54 -5.27 11.82
C ARG A 252 -17.77 -6.13 10.58
N LEU A 253 -16.91 -7.13 10.35
CA LEU A 253 -17.03 -8.03 9.20
C LEU A 253 -18.34 -8.84 9.26
N LEU A 254 -18.71 -9.34 10.44
CA LEU A 254 -19.96 -10.11 10.62
C LEU A 254 -21.20 -9.23 10.46
N ARG A 255 -21.17 -7.98 10.96
CA ARG A 255 -22.29 -7.02 10.80
C ARG A 255 -22.54 -6.65 9.33
N THR A 256 -21.49 -6.56 8.54
CA THR A 256 -21.56 -6.15 7.13
C THR A 256 -21.35 -7.31 6.15
N ARG A 257 -21.53 -8.57 6.61
CA ARG A 257 -21.27 -9.80 5.83
C ARG A 257 -22.00 -9.87 4.49
N VAL A 258 -23.18 -9.25 4.39
CA VAL A 258 -23.96 -9.20 3.15
C VAL A 258 -23.25 -8.40 2.06
N LEU A 259 -22.41 -7.44 2.43
CA LEU A 259 -21.59 -6.64 1.50
C LEU A 259 -20.32 -7.36 1.04
N LEU A 260 -19.92 -8.45 1.73
CA LEU A 260 -18.65 -9.15 1.48
C LEU A 260 -18.48 -9.61 0.02
N PRO A 261 -19.47 -10.31 -0.60
CA PRO A 261 -19.33 -10.73 -1.99
C PRO A 261 -19.17 -9.53 -2.95
N TYR A 262 -19.90 -8.45 -2.72
CA TYR A 262 -19.80 -7.24 -3.56
C TYR A 262 -18.47 -6.52 -3.37
N ALA A 263 -17.91 -6.48 -2.16
CA ALA A 263 -16.59 -5.94 -1.90
C ALA A 263 -15.48 -6.78 -2.58
N ILE A 264 -15.63 -8.10 -2.60
CA ILE A 264 -14.70 -9.00 -3.32
C ILE A 264 -14.81 -8.77 -4.83
N ILE A 265 -16.02 -8.79 -5.40
CA ILE A 265 -16.25 -8.54 -6.83
C ILE A 265 -15.72 -7.16 -7.20
N GLY A 266 -16.03 -6.13 -6.40
CA GLY A 266 -15.51 -4.78 -6.59
C GLY A 266 -13.98 -4.73 -6.61
N THR A 267 -13.33 -5.45 -5.68
CA THR A 267 -11.87 -5.54 -5.66
C THR A 267 -11.31 -6.22 -6.92
N LEU A 268 -11.93 -7.30 -7.37
CA LEU A 268 -11.53 -7.98 -8.61
C LEU A 268 -11.70 -7.09 -9.85
N LEU A 269 -12.80 -6.33 -9.92
CA LEU A 269 -13.04 -5.35 -11.00
C LEU A 269 -11.98 -4.23 -10.98
N LEU A 270 -11.61 -3.74 -9.81
CA LEU A 270 -10.54 -2.75 -9.66
C LEU A 270 -9.18 -3.30 -10.10
N ILE A 271 -8.86 -4.54 -9.75
CA ILE A 271 -7.62 -5.21 -10.19
C ILE A 271 -7.63 -5.40 -11.71
N GLY A 272 -8.73 -5.89 -12.28
CA GLY A 272 -8.89 -6.04 -13.73
C GLY A 272 -8.75 -4.72 -14.47
N GLY A 273 -9.40 -3.65 -13.98
CA GLY A 273 -9.24 -2.31 -14.50
C GLY A 273 -7.79 -1.79 -14.43
N SER A 274 -7.08 -2.13 -13.35
CA SER A 274 -5.67 -1.76 -13.21
C SER A 274 -4.77 -2.47 -14.23
N ILE A 275 -5.07 -3.73 -14.57
CA ILE A 275 -4.35 -4.46 -15.63
C ILE A 275 -4.59 -3.79 -16.98
N ALA A 276 -5.83 -3.42 -17.29
CA ALA A 276 -6.16 -2.74 -18.55
C ALA A 276 -5.44 -1.39 -18.69
N VAL A 277 -5.38 -0.60 -17.61
CA VAL A 277 -4.64 0.68 -17.62
C VAL A 277 -3.12 0.43 -17.70
N ALA A 278 -2.61 -0.60 -17.02
CA ALA A 278 -1.21 -0.96 -17.10
C ALA A 278 -0.79 -1.30 -18.53
N GLU A 279 -1.62 -2.04 -19.28
CA GLU A 279 -1.37 -2.35 -20.69
C GLU A 279 -1.29 -1.08 -21.58
N ILE A 280 -2.14 -0.08 -21.30
CA ILE A 280 -2.07 1.22 -21.97
C ILE A 280 -0.73 1.92 -21.68
N LEU A 281 -0.29 1.89 -20.41
CA LEU A 281 0.98 2.50 -20.00
C LEU A 281 2.19 1.79 -20.66
N VAL A 282 2.15 0.46 -20.78
CA VAL A 282 3.18 -0.31 -21.51
C VAL A 282 3.27 0.15 -22.95
N ARG A 283 2.13 0.24 -23.65
CA ARG A 283 2.09 0.59 -25.09
C ARG A 283 2.50 2.03 -25.37
N HIS A 284 2.12 2.99 -24.51
CA HIS A 284 2.37 4.41 -24.74
C HIS A 284 3.72 4.90 -24.20
N TYR A 285 4.14 4.36 -23.06
CA TYR A 285 5.33 4.86 -22.34
C TYR A 285 6.47 3.82 -22.27
N GLY A 286 6.27 2.60 -22.79
CA GLY A 286 7.28 1.54 -22.71
C GLY A 286 7.62 1.06 -21.30
N ILE A 287 6.76 1.36 -20.32
CA ILE A 287 6.97 0.94 -18.93
C ILE A 287 6.82 -0.59 -18.84
N PRO A 288 7.75 -1.33 -18.20
CA PRO A 288 7.58 -2.77 -18.02
C PRO A 288 6.25 -3.12 -17.36
N ILE A 289 5.56 -4.16 -17.86
CA ILE A 289 4.18 -4.52 -17.43
C ILE A 289 4.06 -4.71 -15.91
N VAL A 290 5.07 -5.31 -15.27
CA VAL A 290 5.09 -5.51 -13.81
C VAL A 290 5.11 -4.16 -13.08
N THR A 291 5.95 -3.24 -13.52
CA THR A 291 6.03 -1.87 -12.98
C THR A 291 4.70 -1.13 -13.19
N ALA A 292 4.16 -1.16 -14.41
CA ALA A 292 2.91 -0.49 -14.76
C ALA A 292 1.72 -1.05 -13.95
N PHE A 293 1.63 -2.37 -13.80
CA PHE A 293 0.55 -2.98 -13.02
C PHE A 293 0.65 -2.65 -11.52
N LEU A 294 1.84 -2.75 -10.92
CA LEU A 294 2.05 -2.39 -9.52
C LEU A 294 1.81 -0.89 -9.26
N ALA A 295 2.14 -0.03 -10.24
CA ALA A 295 1.84 1.39 -10.19
C ALA A 295 0.33 1.66 -10.14
N MET A 296 -0.46 0.88 -10.89
CA MET A 296 -1.91 1.06 -11.00
C MET A 296 -2.72 0.26 -9.99
N ALA A 297 -2.17 -0.81 -9.41
CA ALA A 297 -2.88 -1.68 -8.48
C ALA A 297 -3.53 -0.89 -7.31
N PRO A 298 -4.81 -1.19 -6.97
CA PRO A 298 -5.57 -0.43 -5.96
C PRO A 298 -5.21 -0.82 -4.52
N GLY A 299 -3.93 -1.11 -4.29
CA GLY A 299 -3.33 -1.46 -3.00
C GLY A 299 -2.81 -0.25 -2.24
N GLY A 300 -2.18 -0.53 -1.09
CA GLY A 300 -1.42 0.49 -0.38
C GLY A 300 -0.07 0.76 -1.06
N MET A 301 0.38 2.00 -0.98
CA MET A 301 1.66 2.44 -1.54
C MET A 301 2.83 1.59 -1.04
N THR A 302 2.86 1.31 0.26
CA THR A 302 3.91 0.50 0.91
C THR A 302 3.99 -0.89 0.30
N GLU A 303 2.85 -1.56 0.17
CA GLU A 303 2.72 -2.93 -0.28
C GLU A 303 3.15 -3.09 -1.73
N MET A 304 2.71 -2.16 -2.59
CA MET A 304 3.05 -2.17 -4.01
C MET A 304 4.53 -1.87 -4.25
N CYS A 305 5.12 -0.93 -3.50
CA CYS A 305 6.55 -0.65 -3.59
C CYS A 305 7.40 -1.82 -3.06
N LEU A 306 7.02 -2.45 -1.95
CA LEU A 306 7.72 -3.62 -1.42
C LEU A 306 7.60 -4.83 -2.37
N ALA A 307 6.44 -5.05 -2.97
CA ALA A 307 6.27 -6.04 -4.02
C ALA A 307 7.15 -5.74 -5.23
N GLY A 308 7.19 -4.48 -5.67
CA GLY A 308 8.07 -4.04 -6.76
C GLY A 308 9.54 -4.30 -6.46
N MET A 309 10.01 -3.98 -5.26
CA MET A 309 11.38 -4.28 -4.83
C MET A 309 11.71 -5.78 -4.88
N SER A 310 10.76 -6.64 -4.48
CA SER A 310 10.96 -8.09 -4.48
C SER A 310 10.94 -8.72 -5.87
N MET A 311 10.40 -8.01 -6.87
CA MET A 311 10.27 -8.46 -8.25
C MET A 311 11.19 -7.72 -9.22
N GLY A 312 12.06 -6.84 -8.74
CA GLY A 312 12.98 -6.05 -9.57
C GLY A 312 12.27 -4.99 -10.44
N ALA A 313 11.04 -4.59 -10.09
CA ALA A 313 10.31 -3.53 -10.77
C ALA A 313 10.85 -2.14 -10.40
N ASP A 314 10.59 -1.14 -11.23
CA ASP A 314 10.97 0.24 -10.96
C ASP A 314 10.07 0.86 -9.87
N VAL A 315 10.61 0.91 -8.67
CA VAL A 315 9.91 1.38 -7.48
C VAL A 315 9.64 2.89 -7.53
N SER A 316 10.49 3.65 -8.24
CA SER A 316 10.34 5.10 -8.38
C SER A 316 9.09 5.44 -9.20
N ILE A 317 8.88 4.72 -10.31
CA ILE A 317 7.66 4.82 -11.12
C ILE A 317 6.44 4.40 -10.31
N ILE A 318 6.49 3.22 -9.66
CA ILE A 318 5.38 2.71 -8.83
C ILE A 318 4.97 3.76 -7.80
N LEU A 319 5.94 4.27 -7.05
CA LEU A 319 5.67 5.26 -6.00
C LEU A 319 5.05 6.54 -6.56
N THR A 320 5.55 7.04 -7.69
CA THR A 320 5.05 8.27 -8.31
C THR A 320 3.57 8.17 -8.66
N TYR A 321 3.18 7.10 -9.35
CA TYR A 321 1.78 6.87 -9.69
C TYR A 321 0.91 6.72 -8.44
N GLN A 322 1.38 6.00 -7.42
CA GLN A 322 0.67 5.79 -6.17
C GLN A 322 0.48 7.10 -5.38
N ILE A 323 1.52 7.95 -5.28
CA ILE A 323 1.44 9.24 -4.57
C ILE A 323 0.50 10.21 -5.30
N VAL A 324 0.66 10.38 -6.61
CA VAL A 324 -0.18 11.31 -7.37
C VAL A 324 -1.64 10.89 -7.30
N ARG A 325 -1.93 9.59 -7.45
CA ARG A 325 -3.29 9.06 -7.28
C ARG A 325 -3.85 9.35 -5.88
N LEU A 326 -3.06 9.11 -4.83
CA LEU A 326 -3.46 9.39 -3.45
C LEU A 326 -3.78 10.88 -3.25
N LEU A 327 -2.91 11.77 -3.74
CA LEU A 327 -3.10 13.21 -3.62
C LEU A 327 -4.33 13.67 -4.40
N MET A 328 -4.49 13.20 -5.64
CA MET A 328 -5.67 13.52 -6.44
C MET A 328 -6.96 13.08 -5.75
N MET A 329 -7.00 11.87 -5.19
CA MET A 329 -8.17 11.38 -4.45
C MET A 329 -8.47 12.24 -3.22
N ASN A 330 -7.43 12.60 -2.45
CA ASN A 330 -7.61 13.43 -1.26
C ASN A 330 -8.05 14.87 -1.56
N LEU A 331 -7.74 15.36 -2.75
CA LEU A 331 -8.21 16.69 -3.19
C LEU A 331 -9.60 16.62 -3.83
N THR A 332 -9.86 15.60 -4.65
CA THR A 332 -11.11 15.50 -5.43
C THR A 332 -12.27 14.99 -4.59
N VAL A 333 -12.05 14.01 -3.71
CA VAL A 333 -13.16 13.39 -2.95
C VAL A 333 -13.90 14.40 -2.06
N PRO A 334 -13.22 15.22 -1.20
CA PRO A 334 -13.92 16.21 -0.39
C PRO A 334 -14.66 17.26 -1.24
N PHE A 335 -14.06 17.66 -2.38
CA PHE A 335 -14.69 18.61 -3.29
C PHE A 335 -15.98 18.04 -3.91
N PHE A 336 -15.95 16.78 -4.39
CA PHE A 336 -17.14 16.10 -4.93
C PHE A 336 -18.22 15.91 -3.87
N ILE A 337 -17.84 15.52 -2.64
CA ILE A 337 -18.80 15.33 -1.55
C ILE A 337 -19.52 16.64 -1.26
N ARG A 338 -18.80 17.75 -1.09
CA ARG A 338 -19.39 19.07 -0.84
C ARG A 338 -20.28 19.52 -1.99
N ARG A 339 -19.86 19.32 -3.25
CA ARG A 339 -20.60 19.82 -4.42
C ARG A 339 -21.87 19.04 -4.71
N TYR A 340 -21.87 17.72 -4.57
CA TYR A 340 -22.98 16.86 -5.01
C TYR A 340 -23.89 16.35 -3.88
N PHE A 341 -23.45 16.42 -2.65
CA PHE A 341 -24.23 15.94 -1.52
C PHE A 341 -24.69 17.04 -0.57
N ASP A 342 -24.15 18.27 -0.64
CA ASP A 342 -24.65 19.42 0.15
C ASP A 342 -25.94 20.02 -0.44
N ASP A 343 -26.12 20.02 -1.76
CA ASP A 343 -27.32 20.58 -2.43
C ASP A 343 -28.61 19.74 -2.23
N SER A 344 -28.50 18.51 -1.69
CA SER A 344 -29.66 17.63 -1.47
C SER A 344 -30.41 17.91 -0.15
N TYR A 345 -30.01 18.87 0.64
CA TYR A 345 -30.63 19.21 1.94
C TYR A 345 -31.31 20.59 1.96
N THR A 346 -31.35 21.30 0.84
CA THR A 346 -32.05 22.61 0.71
C THR A 346 -33.36 22.51 -0.11
N GLY A 347 -33.94 21.30 -0.20
CA GLY A 347 -35.21 21.06 -0.83
C GLY A 347 -36.24 20.46 0.13
#